data_86534c111e4a4aa6a3dee8df623ff236
#
_entry.id   86534c111e4a4aa6a3dee8df623ff236
#
_cell.length_a   1.000
_cell.length_b   1.000
_cell.length_c   1.000
_cell.angle_alpha   90.00
_cell.angle_beta   90.00
_cell.angle_gamma   90.00
#
_symmetry.space_group_name_H-M   'P 1'
#
loop_
_entity.id
_entity.type
_entity.pdbx_description
1 polymer ?
#
loop_
_entity_poly.entity_id
_entity_poly.type
_entity_poly.pdbx_seq_one_letter_code
_entity_poly.pdbx_strand_id
1 'polypeptide(L)'
;MKPSEILDKILELIAAYRAAKAAKRKKVRKLKKVAICVGHSRIGDKGACSVGGVNEWCYNKEVADLLQNHLRHQGIHSIVFDDYPSESYSRAMDWLGQSIGKEKCDIAIELHFNSYSSTKAEGYEYLHYEGSQKGKRLATCFLNAHSETFKVQKDRGVKAVGSGQRGVSFLRSVPPPALICEPFFGSSPKEWILFEHRS
;
A
#
# COMPACT_ATOMS: atom_id res chain seq x y z
N MET A 1 17.73 7.46 -2.25
CA MET A 1 17.48 6.12 -2.84
C MET A 1 16.71 6.32 -4.12
N LYS A 2 17.12 5.70 -5.23
CA LYS A 2 16.44 5.89 -6.53
C LYS A 2 15.08 5.19 -6.51
N PRO A 3 14.06 5.63 -7.28
CA PRO A 3 12.77 4.94 -7.40
C PRO A 3 12.89 3.44 -7.67
N SER A 4 13.91 3.05 -8.46
CA SER A 4 14.24 1.64 -8.72
C SER A 4 14.60 0.87 -7.44
N GLU A 5 15.27 1.50 -6.47
CA GLU A 5 15.68 0.85 -5.22
C GLU A 5 14.50 0.66 -4.24
N ILE A 6 13.53 1.60 -4.25
CA ILE A 6 12.26 1.44 -3.52
C ILE A 6 11.46 0.30 -4.12
N LEU A 7 11.45 0.22 -5.44
CA LEU A 7 10.78 -0.81 -6.19
C LEU A 7 11.40 -2.19 -5.94
N ASP A 8 12.73 -2.31 -6.02
CA ASP A 8 13.45 -3.54 -5.70
C ASP A 8 13.12 -4.01 -4.28
N LYS A 9 12.91 -3.08 -3.37
CA LYS A 9 12.60 -3.37 -1.98
C LYS A 9 11.15 -3.74 -1.70
N ILE A 10 10.19 -3.15 -2.41
CA ILE A 10 8.80 -3.65 -2.44
C ILE A 10 8.74 -5.06 -3.03
N LEU A 11 9.68 -5.40 -3.90
CA LEU A 11 9.75 -6.72 -4.51
C LEU A 11 10.42 -7.76 -3.64
N GLU A 12 11.45 -7.39 -2.91
CA GLU A 12 11.98 -8.22 -1.82
C GLU A 12 10.87 -8.51 -0.82
N LEU A 13 9.95 -7.55 -0.57
CA LEU A 13 8.74 -7.72 0.23
C LEU A 13 7.80 -8.79 -0.34
N ILE A 14 7.57 -8.76 -1.63
CA ILE A 14 6.76 -9.77 -2.32
C ILE A 14 7.51 -11.10 -2.40
N ALA A 15 8.82 -11.09 -2.57
CA ALA A 15 9.67 -12.29 -2.60
C ALA A 15 9.81 -12.93 -1.20
N ALA A 16 9.97 -12.14 -0.13
CA ALA A 16 9.97 -12.63 1.25
C ALA A 16 8.61 -13.22 1.65
N TYR A 17 7.49 -12.64 1.21
CA TYR A 17 6.17 -13.26 1.32
C TYR A 17 6.11 -14.64 0.63
N ARG A 18 6.78 -14.79 -0.52
CA ARG A 18 6.89 -16.08 -1.21
C ARG A 18 7.78 -17.08 -0.45
N ALA A 19 8.92 -16.63 0.10
CA ALA A 19 9.88 -17.49 0.80
C ALA A 19 9.35 -17.96 2.17
N ALA A 20 8.77 -17.10 2.98
CA ALA A 20 8.13 -17.46 4.26
C ALA A 20 6.98 -18.45 4.09
N LYS A 21 6.35 -18.47 2.91
CA LYS A 21 5.27 -19.38 2.55
C LYS A 21 5.76 -20.73 1.99
N ALA A 22 6.96 -20.78 1.39
CA ALA A 22 7.57 -22.00 0.90
C ALA A 22 8.02 -22.94 2.03
N ALA A 23 8.34 -22.39 3.21
CA ALA A 23 8.79 -23.15 4.37
C ALA A 23 7.66 -23.93 5.09
N LYS A 24 6.39 -23.65 4.83
CA LYS A 24 5.24 -24.44 5.36
C LYS A 24 4.46 -25.07 4.20
N ARG A 25 4.85 -26.24 3.76
CA ARG A 25 4.21 -27.06 2.73
C ARG A 25 2.75 -27.42 3.06
N LYS A 26 1.81 -26.55 2.74
CA LYS A 26 0.46 -26.92 2.26
C LYS A 26 0.30 -26.21 0.92
N LYS A 27 -0.33 -26.88 -0.07
CA LYS A 27 -0.53 -26.43 -1.47
C LYS A 27 -0.82 -24.91 -1.55
N VAL A 28 0.24 -24.11 -1.68
CA VAL A 28 0.16 -22.66 -1.64
C VAL A 28 -0.36 -22.18 -2.99
N ARG A 29 -1.52 -21.55 -2.99
CA ARG A 29 -2.06 -20.91 -4.20
C ARG A 29 -1.08 -19.82 -4.65
N LYS A 30 -0.53 -19.97 -5.86
CA LYS A 30 0.38 -18.95 -6.43
C LYS A 30 -0.39 -17.64 -6.59
N LEU A 31 0.20 -16.54 -6.11
CA LEU A 31 -0.34 -15.20 -6.34
C LEU A 31 -0.37 -14.95 -7.86
N LYS A 32 -1.54 -14.64 -8.39
CA LYS A 32 -1.76 -14.47 -9.83
C LYS A 32 -2.10 -13.04 -10.20
N LYS A 33 -2.92 -12.37 -9.37
CA LYS A 33 -3.46 -11.07 -9.69
C LYS A 33 -3.52 -10.15 -8.47
N VAL A 34 -3.02 -8.93 -8.61
CA VAL A 34 -2.94 -7.91 -7.56
C VAL A 34 -3.74 -6.68 -7.97
N ALA A 35 -4.60 -6.17 -7.09
CA ALA A 35 -5.15 -4.83 -7.19
C ALA A 35 -4.18 -3.85 -6.51
N ILE A 36 -3.75 -2.84 -7.23
CA ILE A 36 -2.95 -1.72 -6.73
C ILE A 36 -3.86 -0.50 -6.74
N CYS A 37 -4.19 0.02 -5.57
CA CYS A 37 -5.08 1.17 -5.43
C CYS A 37 -4.25 2.38 -5.01
N VAL A 38 -4.40 3.49 -5.72
CA VAL A 38 -3.79 4.76 -5.33
C VAL A 38 -4.73 5.42 -4.34
N GLY A 39 -4.25 5.68 -3.12
CA GLY A 39 -5.04 6.39 -2.12
C GLY A 39 -5.41 7.81 -2.58
N HIS A 40 -6.54 8.31 -2.07
CA HIS A 40 -7.11 9.60 -2.48
C HIS A 40 -7.63 9.62 -3.92
N SER A 41 -7.82 10.80 -4.52
CA SER A 41 -8.35 10.92 -5.87
C SER A 41 -7.55 11.88 -6.73
N ARG A 42 -7.56 11.64 -8.04
CA ARG A 42 -6.90 12.49 -9.02
C ARG A 42 -7.48 13.89 -9.05
N ILE A 43 -8.79 14.00 -8.92
CA ILE A 43 -9.56 15.25 -8.93
C ILE A 43 -10.22 15.40 -7.56
N GLY A 44 -10.04 16.55 -6.92
CA GLY A 44 -10.59 16.83 -5.59
C GLY A 44 -9.57 16.58 -4.48
N ASP A 45 -9.78 15.57 -3.64
CA ASP A 45 -8.90 15.25 -2.51
C ASP A 45 -7.65 14.48 -2.95
N LYS A 46 -6.56 15.20 -3.15
CA LYS A 46 -5.26 14.63 -3.50
C LYS A 46 -4.47 14.11 -2.31
N GLY A 47 -5.06 14.07 -1.12
CA GLY A 47 -4.39 13.69 0.10
C GLY A 47 -3.48 14.77 0.67
N ALA A 48 -2.58 14.36 1.56
CA ALA A 48 -1.62 15.25 2.16
C ALA A 48 -0.62 15.80 1.13
N CYS A 49 -0.01 16.96 1.46
CA CYS A 49 1.13 17.48 0.73
C CYS A 49 2.40 17.19 1.54
N SER A 50 3.41 16.64 0.90
CA SER A 50 4.70 16.41 1.52
C SER A 50 5.44 17.72 1.77
N VAL A 51 6.50 17.68 2.60
CA VAL A 51 7.39 18.84 2.80
C VAL A 51 8.14 19.22 1.50
N GLY A 52 8.21 18.35 0.52
CA GLY A 52 8.74 18.61 -0.82
C GLY A 52 7.71 19.19 -1.80
N GLY A 53 6.48 19.48 -1.36
CA GLY A 53 5.43 20.05 -2.20
C GLY A 53 4.71 19.05 -3.11
N VAL A 54 4.91 17.75 -2.91
CA VAL A 54 4.29 16.68 -3.71
C VAL A 54 3.02 16.18 -3.01
N ASN A 55 1.89 16.16 -3.72
CA ASN A 55 0.66 15.59 -3.18
C ASN A 55 0.74 14.06 -3.12
N GLU A 56 0.07 13.49 -2.14
CA GLU A 56 0.06 12.07 -1.85
C GLU A 56 -0.42 11.23 -3.02
N TRP A 57 -1.51 11.65 -3.69
CA TRP A 57 -2.00 10.96 -4.88
C TRP A 57 -0.95 10.93 -6.00
N CYS A 58 -0.29 12.08 -6.29
CA CYS A 58 0.72 12.16 -7.35
C CYS A 58 1.90 11.22 -7.08
N TYR A 59 2.39 11.21 -5.85
CA TYR A 59 3.46 10.32 -5.42
C TYR A 59 3.09 8.84 -5.56
N ASN A 60 1.94 8.47 -5.01
CA ASN A 60 1.50 7.08 -5.00
C ASN A 60 1.07 6.56 -6.38
N LYS A 61 0.63 7.45 -7.29
CA LYS A 61 0.39 7.08 -8.70
C LYS A 61 1.67 6.62 -9.38
N GLU A 62 2.76 7.34 -9.18
CA GLU A 62 4.07 6.96 -9.73
C GLU A 62 4.56 5.63 -9.14
N VAL A 63 4.43 5.45 -7.82
CA VAL A 63 4.75 4.18 -7.15
C VAL A 63 3.90 3.04 -7.69
N ALA A 64 2.60 3.26 -7.93
CA ALA A 64 1.69 2.25 -8.47
C ALA A 64 2.11 1.79 -9.87
N ASP A 65 2.51 2.72 -10.75
CA ASP A 65 2.96 2.40 -12.11
C ASP A 65 4.27 1.59 -12.09
N LEU A 66 5.21 2.00 -11.24
CA LEU A 66 6.46 1.28 -11.05
C LEU A 66 6.21 -0.13 -10.53
N LEU A 67 5.35 -0.27 -9.51
CA LEU A 67 4.98 -1.56 -8.93
C LEU A 67 4.27 -2.46 -9.96
N GLN A 68 3.34 -1.91 -10.76
CA GLN A 68 2.70 -2.64 -11.83
C GLN A 68 3.71 -3.20 -12.84
N ASN A 69 4.61 -2.35 -13.31
CA ASN A 69 5.65 -2.74 -14.25
C ASN A 69 6.50 -3.88 -13.71
N HIS A 70 6.87 -3.79 -12.45
CA HIS A 70 7.70 -4.79 -11.83
C HIS A 70 6.97 -6.12 -11.60
N LEU A 71 5.72 -6.09 -11.10
CA LEU A 71 4.90 -7.31 -10.97
C LEU A 71 4.74 -8.02 -12.31
N ARG A 72 4.62 -7.26 -13.41
CA ARG A 72 4.57 -7.79 -14.77
C ARG A 72 5.84 -8.55 -15.13
N HIS A 73 7.02 -8.00 -14.83
CA HIS A 73 8.31 -8.70 -15.04
C HIS A 73 8.44 -9.97 -14.21
N GLN A 74 7.75 -10.06 -13.06
CA GLN A 74 7.68 -11.25 -12.22
C GLN A 74 6.59 -12.26 -12.67
N GLY A 75 5.91 -11.99 -13.78
CA GLY A 75 4.80 -12.81 -14.27
C GLY A 75 3.56 -12.78 -13.37
N ILE A 76 3.37 -11.68 -12.61
CA ILE A 76 2.19 -11.43 -11.79
C ILE A 76 1.35 -10.38 -12.48
N HIS A 77 0.10 -10.71 -12.79
CA HIS A 77 -0.84 -9.75 -13.34
C HIS A 77 -1.23 -8.73 -12.26
N SER A 78 -1.36 -7.45 -12.63
CA SER A 78 -1.82 -6.40 -11.72
C SER A 78 -2.67 -5.38 -12.45
N ILE A 79 -3.59 -4.77 -11.70
CA ILE A 79 -4.45 -3.68 -12.17
C ILE A 79 -4.25 -2.52 -11.24
N VAL A 80 -4.02 -1.33 -11.81
CA VAL A 80 -3.96 -0.07 -11.09
C VAL A 80 -5.34 0.56 -11.08
N PHE A 81 -5.80 0.94 -9.90
CA PHE A 81 -7.00 1.72 -9.66
C PHE A 81 -6.56 3.09 -9.12
N ASP A 82 -6.54 4.09 -9.96
CA ASP A 82 -6.02 5.43 -9.68
C ASP A 82 -7.05 6.55 -9.87
N ASP A 83 -8.24 6.20 -10.38
CA ASP A 83 -9.32 7.16 -10.60
C ASP A 83 -10.65 6.53 -10.20
N TYR A 84 -11.30 7.10 -9.19
CA TYR A 84 -12.56 6.59 -8.65
C TYR A 84 -13.71 7.47 -9.10
N PRO A 85 -14.66 6.96 -9.88
CA PRO A 85 -15.78 7.74 -10.37
C PRO A 85 -16.80 7.95 -9.25
N SER A 86 -16.54 8.90 -8.34
CA SER A 86 -17.53 9.24 -7.32
C SER A 86 -17.29 10.60 -6.66
N GLU A 87 -18.37 11.28 -6.36
CA GLU A 87 -18.40 12.53 -5.59
C GLU A 87 -18.29 12.29 -4.08
N SER A 88 -18.43 11.05 -3.60
CA SER A 88 -18.31 10.73 -2.18
C SER A 88 -17.36 9.56 -1.96
N TYR A 89 -16.54 9.64 -0.91
CA TYR A 89 -15.61 8.61 -0.51
C TYR A 89 -16.28 7.24 -0.33
N SER A 90 -17.43 7.16 0.32
CA SER A 90 -18.14 5.89 0.52
C SER A 90 -18.50 5.22 -0.81
N ARG A 91 -19.07 5.98 -1.76
CA ARG A 91 -19.43 5.45 -3.08
C ARG A 91 -18.20 5.05 -3.88
N ALA A 92 -17.11 5.80 -3.77
CA ALA A 92 -15.84 5.45 -4.40
C ALA A 92 -15.33 4.10 -3.89
N MET A 93 -15.39 3.85 -2.59
CA MET A 93 -14.96 2.58 -1.99
C MET A 93 -15.89 1.41 -2.36
N ASP A 94 -17.18 1.65 -2.46
CA ASP A 94 -18.14 0.63 -2.93
C ASP A 94 -17.88 0.26 -4.40
N TRP A 95 -17.66 1.25 -5.24
CA TRP A 95 -17.30 1.02 -6.65
C TRP A 95 -15.98 0.25 -6.77
N LEU A 96 -14.97 0.64 -5.99
CA LEU A 96 -13.67 0.00 -5.97
C LEU A 96 -13.77 -1.47 -5.53
N GLY A 97 -14.54 -1.74 -4.47
CA GLY A 97 -14.80 -3.09 -3.99
C GLY A 97 -15.46 -3.96 -5.06
N GLN A 98 -16.47 -3.44 -5.77
CA GLN A 98 -17.13 -4.15 -6.87
C GLN A 98 -16.18 -4.38 -8.04
N SER A 99 -15.37 -3.40 -8.41
CA SER A 99 -14.44 -3.48 -9.53
C SER A 99 -13.34 -4.51 -9.26
N ILE A 100 -12.73 -4.47 -8.07
CA ILE A 100 -11.74 -5.47 -7.64
C ILE A 100 -12.35 -6.87 -7.57
N GLY A 101 -13.60 -6.97 -7.12
CA GLY A 101 -14.34 -8.24 -7.09
C GLY A 101 -14.55 -8.84 -8.48
N LYS A 102 -14.97 -8.03 -9.47
CA LYS A 102 -15.12 -8.45 -10.87
C LYS A 102 -13.79 -8.93 -11.45
N GLU A 103 -12.69 -8.26 -11.12
CA GLU A 103 -11.36 -8.60 -11.57
C GLU A 103 -10.78 -9.86 -10.90
N LYS A 104 -11.40 -10.36 -9.83
CA LYS A 104 -10.98 -11.57 -9.10
C LYS A 104 -9.53 -11.50 -8.63
N CYS A 105 -9.12 -10.35 -8.10
CA CYS A 105 -7.79 -10.17 -7.55
C CYS A 105 -7.56 -11.07 -6.32
N ASP A 106 -6.33 -11.54 -6.15
CA ASP A 106 -5.95 -12.39 -5.01
C ASP A 106 -5.67 -11.58 -3.74
N ILE A 107 -5.19 -10.35 -3.91
CA ILE A 107 -4.95 -9.35 -2.84
C ILE A 107 -5.23 -7.95 -3.37
N ALA A 108 -5.47 -7.01 -2.45
CA ALA A 108 -5.56 -5.58 -2.74
C ALA A 108 -4.59 -4.81 -1.84
N ILE A 109 -3.92 -3.82 -2.42
CA ILE A 109 -2.95 -2.95 -1.75
C ILE A 109 -3.36 -1.52 -2.04
N GLU A 110 -3.62 -0.73 -1.00
CA GLU A 110 -3.83 0.71 -1.15
C GLU A 110 -2.55 1.45 -0.73
N LEU A 111 -2.09 2.35 -1.58
CA LEU A 111 -0.86 3.08 -1.41
C LEU A 111 -1.15 4.46 -0.84
N HIS A 112 -0.52 4.78 0.27
CA HIS A 112 -0.55 6.07 0.96
C HIS A 112 0.86 6.48 1.40
N PHE A 113 1.01 7.69 1.88
CA PHE A 113 2.04 8.06 2.84
C PHE A 113 1.37 8.78 4.03
N ASN A 114 1.89 8.57 5.20
CA ASN A 114 1.36 9.16 6.42
C ASN A 114 1.66 10.67 6.49
N SER A 115 0.84 11.40 7.21
CA SER A 115 1.04 12.83 7.46
C SER A 115 0.57 13.21 8.85
N TYR A 116 1.28 14.14 9.49
CA TYR A 116 0.91 14.67 10.79
C TYR A 116 1.32 16.15 10.90
N SER A 117 0.68 16.89 11.81
CA SER A 117 0.98 18.30 12.04
C SER A 117 2.40 18.56 12.55
N SER A 118 2.98 17.59 13.26
CA SER A 118 4.38 17.66 13.69
C SER A 118 5.31 17.06 12.63
N THR A 119 6.30 17.84 12.22
CA THR A 119 7.36 17.39 11.30
C THR A 119 8.32 16.36 11.93
N LYS A 120 8.18 16.09 13.23
CA LYS A 120 8.93 15.06 13.96
C LYS A 120 8.24 13.68 13.90
N ALA A 121 7.04 13.58 13.33
CA ALA A 121 6.39 12.30 13.13
C ALA A 121 7.21 11.46 12.16
N GLU A 122 7.41 10.18 12.49
CA GLU A 122 8.23 9.27 11.69
C GLU A 122 7.80 7.83 11.84
N GLY A 123 8.19 7.01 10.89
CA GLY A 123 8.02 5.56 10.88
C GLY A 123 6.98 5.07 9.89
N TYR A 124 6.89 3.77 9.79
CA TYR A 124 6.01 3.06 8.87
C TYR A 124 5.00 2.20 9.60
N GLU A 125 3.81 2.06 9.02
CA GLU A 125 2.75 1.19 9.52
C GLU A 125 1.97 0.57 8.37
N TYR A 126 1.36 -0.59 8.66
CA TYR A 126 0.54 -1.33 7.70
C TYR A 126 -0.80 -1.67 8.32
N LEU A 127 -1.87 -1.23 7.67
CA LEU A 127 -3.21 -1.34 8.23
C LEU A 127 -3.96 -2.51 7.60
N HIS A 128 -4.78 -3.19 8.38
CA HIS A 128 -5.69 -4.23 7.92
C HIS A 128 -7.05 -4.11 8.59
N TYR A 129 -8.09 -4.66 7.98
CA TYR A 129 -9.40 -4.76 8.63
C TYR A 129 -9.32 -5.65 9.87
N GLU A 130 -9.87 -5.21 11.01
CA GLU A 130 -9.80 -5.91 12.30
C GLU A 130 -10.32 -7.36 12.23
N GLY A 131 -11.40 -7.63 11.48
CA GLY A 131 -11.97 -8.96 11.25
C GLY A 131 -11.17 -9.84 10.28
N SER A 132 -10.12 -9.33 9.61
CA SER A 132 -9.42 -10.03 8.54
C SER A 132 -8.10 -10.66 8.98
N GLN A 133 -8.12 -11.94 9.33
CA GLN A 133 -6.88 -12.69 9.61
C GLN A 133 -5.96 -12.81 8.38
N LYS A 134 -6.52 -12.82 7.17
CA LYS A 134 -5.74 -12.85 5.93
C LYS A 134 -5.10 -11.49 5.66
N GLY A 135 -5.84 -10.39 5.89
CA GLY A 135 -5.33 -9.02 5.83
C GLY A 135 -4.20 -8.79 6.85
N LYS A 136 -4.39 -9.23 8.10
CA LYS A 136 -3.35 -9.17 9.14
C LYS A 136 -2.05 -9.87 8.70
N ARG A 137 -2.17 -11.10 8.16
CA ARG A 137 -0.98 -11.82 7.65
C ARG A 137 -0.31 -11.09 6.49
N LEU A 138 -1.09 -10.54 5.57
CA LEU A 138 -0.58 -9.75 4.45
C LEU A 138 0.19 -8.52 4.97
N ALA A 139 -0.42 -7.72 5.84
CA ALA A 139 0.19 -6.55 6.46
C ALA A 139 1.48 -6.91 7.24
N THR A 140 1.48 -8.04 7.98
CA THR A 140 2.66 -8.51 8.68
C THR A 140 3.80 -8.87 7.72
N CYS A 141 3.51 -9.47 6.57
CA CYS A 141 4.53 -9.76 5.56
C CYS A 141 5.16 -8.48 5.01
N PHE A 142 4.35 -7.46 4.75
CA PHE A 142 4.84 -6.15 4.31
C PHE A 142 5.68 -5.47 5.39
N LEU A 143 5.21 -5.46 6.63
CA LEU A 143 5.96 -4.92 7.77
C LEU A 143 7.35 -5.55 7.89
N ASN A 144 7.42 -6.89 7.92
CA ASN A 144 8.68 -7.60 8.10
C ASN A 144 9.69 -7.26 7.00
N ALA A 145 9.24 -7.24 5.77
CA ALA A 145 10.13 -6.95 4.66
C ALA A 145 10.52 -5.46 4.62
N HIS A 146 9.66 -4.53 5.04
CA HIS A 146 10.03 -3.13 5.24
C HIS A 146 11.13 -3.02 6.33
N SER A 147 10.92 -3.66 7.46
CA SER A 147 11.89 -3.71 8.57
C SER A 147 13.26 -4.24 8.16
N GLU A 148 13.30 -5.31 7.33
CA GLU A 148 14.56 -5.86 6.81
C GLU A 148 15.28 -4.88 5.89
N THR A 149 14.52 -4.07 5.17
CA THR A 149 15.00 -3.13 4.16
C THR A 149 15.44 -1.78 4.73
N PHE A 150 14.57 -1.17 5.55
CA PHE A 150 14.74 0.17 6.10
C PHE A 150 15.01 0.10 7.62
N LYS A 151 16.13 -0.49 7.99
CA LYS A 151 16.51 -0.77 9.39
C LYS A 151 16.56 0.46 10.31
N VAL A 152 16.69 1.65 9.73
CA VAL A 152 16.81 2.91 10.48
C VAL A 152 15.47 3.62 10.70
N GLN A 153 14.39 3.17 10.02
CA GLN A 153 13.07 3.73 10.21
C GLN A 153 12.38 3.14 11.45
N LYS A 154 11.56 3.97 12.08
CA LYS A 154 10.76 3.56 13.24
C LYS A 154 9.63 2.62 12.81
N ASP A 155 9.62 1.43 13.35
CA ASP A 155 8.51 0.49 13.21
C ASP A 155 7.33 0.93 14.09
N ARG A 156 6.19 1.23 13.48
CA ARG A 156 4.93 1.56 14.16
C ARG A 156 3.98 0.36 14.22
N GLY A 157 4.33 -0.73 13.56
CA GLY A 157 3.64 -2.00 13.60
C GLY A 157 2.50 -2.17 12.60
N VAL A 158 1.86 -3.32 12.71
CA VAL A 158 0.62 -3.63 12.00
C VAL A 158 -0.56 -3.12 12.83
N LYS A 159 -1.47 -2.38 12.20
CA LYS A 159 -2.65 -1.77 12.84
C LYS A 159 -3.94 -2.45 12.39
N ALA A 160 -4.74 -2.87 13.35
CA ALA A 160 -6.11 -3.29 13.07
C ALA A 160 -7.00 -2.04 12.99
N VAL A 161 -7.80 -1.94 11.93
CA VAL A 161 -8.71 -0.82 11.66
C VAL A 161 -10.15 -1.32 11.70
N GLY A 162 -10.95 -0.69 12.54
CA GLY A 162 -12.35 -1.01 12.76
C GLY A 162 -13.30 0.15 12.42
N SER A 163 -14.57 -0.04 12.77
CA SER A 163 -15.62 0.95 12.47
C SER A 163 -15.28 2.34 13.01
N GLY A 164 -15.55 3.36 12.21
CA GLY A 164 -15.30 4.77 12.55
C GLY A 164 -13.85 5.23 12.37
N GLN A 165 -12.91 4.36 12.04
CA GLN A 165 -11.52 4.70 11.81
C GLN A 165 -11.25 4.97 10.32
N ARG A 166 -10.25 5.81 10.03
CA ARG A 166 -9.80 6.10 8.65
C ARG A 166 -9.31 4.81 7.99
N GLY A 167 -9.57 4.67 6.69
CA GLY A 167 -9.17 3.49 5.89
C GLY A 167 -10.10 2.29 6.01
N VAL A 168 -11.02 2.25 7.00
CA VAL A 168 -11.93 1.11 7.20
C VAL A 168 -12.81 0.85 5.97
N SER A 169 -13.25 1.88 5.27
CA SER A 169 -14.14 1.74 4.12
C SER A 169 -13.47 0.94 3.00
N PHE A 170 -12.23 1.26 2.64
CA PHE A 170 -11.45 0.46 1.69
C PHE A 170 -11.29 -0.98 2.19
N LEU A 171 -10.72 -1.14 3.37
CA LEU A 171 -10.35 -2.46 3.91
C LEU A 171 -11.56 -3.42 4.08
N ARG A 172 -12.76 -2.87 4.26
CA ARG A 172 -14.01 -3.62 4.40
C ARG A 172 -14.69 -3.89 3.06
N SER A 173 -14.64 -2.94 2.11
CA SER A 173 -15.38 -3.03 0.85
C SER A 173 -14.73 -3.97 -0.16
N VAL A 174 -13.41 -4.16 -0.10
CA VAL A 174 -12.71 -5.01 -1.06
C VAL A 174 -12.77 -6.49 -0.68
N PRO A 175 -13.15 -7.38 -1.63
CA PRO A 175 -13.34 -8.80 -1.33
C PRO A 175 -12.06 -9.59 -1.00
N PRO A 176 -10.90 -9.36 -1.65
CA PRO A 176 -9.68 -10.08 -1.34
C PRO A 176 -9.04 -9.60 -0.02
N PRO A 177 -8.09 -10.35 0.55
CA PRO A 177 -7.25 -9.82 1.61
C PRO A 177 -6.63 -8.49 1.21
N ALA A 178 -6.79 -7.47 2.05
CA ALA A 178 -6.35 -6.11 1.75
C ALA A 178 -5.48 -5.54 2.86
N LEU A 179 -4.64 -4.59 2.48
CA LEU A 179 -3.88 -3.74 3.39
C LEU A 179 -3.79 -2.31 2.86
N ILE A 180 -3.59 -1.36 3.78
CA ILE A 180 -3.17 0.00 3.48
C ILE A 180 -1.70 0.12 3.85
N CYS A 181 -0.89 0.65 2.95
CA CYS A 181 0.53 0.91 3.13
C CYS A 181 0.73 2.38 3.54
N GLU A 182 1.38 2.59 4.67
CA GLU A 182 1.82 3.90 5.16
C GLU A 182 3.33 3.82 5.42
N PRO A 183 4.17 3.82 4.37
CA PRO A 183 5.59 3.46 4.49
C PRO A 183 6.46 4.55 5.10
N PHE A 184 5.99 5.79 5.19
CA PHE A 184 6.71 6.92 5.76
C PHE A 184 5.78 8.12 5.99
N PHE A 185 6.27 9.16 6.68
CA PHE A 185 5.58 10.44 6.83
C PHE A 185 6.05 11.44 5.78
N GLY A 186 5.20 11.79 4.82
CA GLY A 186 5.47 12.86 3.85
C GLY A 186 5.65 14.23 4.49
N SER A 187 5.10 14.43 5.69
CA SER A 187 5.28 15.63 6.52
C SER A 187 6.63 15.70 7.26
N SER A 188 7.44 14.63 7.22
CA SER A 188 8.75 14.56 7.88
C SER A 188 9.88 14.88 6.89
N PRO A 189 10.65 15.99 7.09
CA PRO A 189 11.80 16.27 6.23
C PRO A 189 12.84 15.15 6.23
N LYS A 190 13.04 14.51 7.39
CA LYS A 190 13.97 13.39 7.55
C LYS A 190 13.58 12.17 6.69
N GLU A 191 12.28 11.85 6.67
CA GLU A 191 11.82 10.70 5.90
C GLU A 191 11.62 11.05 4.43
N TRP A 192 11.13 12.27 4.12
CA TRP A 192 10.96 12.70 2.74
C TRP A 192 12.26 12.58 1.92
N ILE A 193 13.40 12.98 2.45
CA ILE A 193 14.71 12.85 1.78
C ILE A 193 15.02 11.39 1.38
N LEU A 194 14.53 10.40 2.14
CA LEU A 194 14.75 8.99 1.86
C LEU A 194 13.85 8.47 0.73
N PHE A 195 12.68 9.07 0.56
CA PHE A 195 11.62 8.59 -0.34
C PHE A 195 11.30 9.54 -1.50
N GLU A 196 11.83 10.77 -1.50
CA GLU A 196 11.65 11.68 -2.64
C GLU A 196 12.25 11.09 -3.92
N HIS A 197 11.48 11.21 -5.00
CA HIS A 197 12.00 10.88 -6.33
C HIS A 197 12.92 12.00 -6.78
N ARG A 198 14.21 11.76 -6.79
CA ARG A 198 15.18 12.64 -7.45
C ARG A 198 15.29 12.19 -8.91
N SER A 199 14.65 12.96 -9.79
CA SER A 199 14.80 12.86 -11.25
C SER A 199 16.25 13.14 -11.67
#